data_800308aacaeb27e8f696bfdcfab35317
#
_entry.id   800308aacaeb27e8f696bfdcfab35317
#
_cell.length_a   1.000
_cell.length_b   1.000
_cell.length_c   1.000
_cell.angle_alpha   90.00
_cell.angle_beta   90.00
_cell.angle_gamma   90.00
#
_symmetry.space_group_name_H-M   'P 1'
#
loop_
_entity.id
_entity.type
_entity.pdbx_description
1 polymer ?
#
loop_
_entity_poly.entity_id
_entity_poly.type
_entity_poly.pdbx_seq_one_letter_code
_entity_poly.pdbx_strand_id
1 'polypeptide(L)'
;MSHGINHPINDPALVSYHRPELVKLLPQLEQAYDCWTLLNADGLGAAKERYLHREPAEPVGAYKARLDRATYTPIYRDSIRSYAGLLSRFHVMDAPPSMEANNDNVDLQGSSMQSFLTLVDEMVLRDGGSFVMVDMLPDSAADNFFDQMNDGRHPYFISIKRSDVINWQVSYDRGRENVERVT
;
A
#
# COMPACT_ATOMS: atom_id res chain seq x y z
N MET A 1 -21.88 10.65 -12.83
CA MET A 1 -20.98 11.79 -13.08
C MET A 1 -19.61 11.31 -12.61
N SER A 2 -18.69 11.11 -13.54
CA SER A 2 -17.31 10.76 -13.23
C SER A 2 -16.76 11.84 -12.31
N HIS A 3 -16.38 11.48 -11.08
CA HIS A 3 -15.51 12.30 -10.27
C HIS A 3 -14.22 12.40 -11.08
N GLY A 4 -14.05 13.55 -11.75
CA GLY A 4 -12.85 13.82 -12.48
C GLY A 4 -11.68 13.73 -11.52
N ILE A 5 -10.97 12.61 -11.59
CA ILE A 5 -9.57 12.59 -11.21
C ILE A 5 -8.98 13.72 -12.02
N ASN A 6 -8.59 14.80 -11.36
CA ASN A 6 -7.83 15.87 -11.98
C ASN A 6 -6.69 15.20 -12.69
N HIS A 7 -6.82 14.98 -14.00
CA HIS A 7 -5.75 14.36 -14.77
C HIS A 7 -4.52 15.23 -14.56
N PRO A 8 -3.48 14.71 -13.96
CA PRO A 8 -2.27 15.46 -13.74
C PRO A 8 -1.82 15.99 -15.08
N ILE A 9 -1.32 17.20 -15.07
CA ILE A 9 -0.68 17.82 -16.23
C ILE A 9 0.33 16.80 -16.74
N ASN A 10 0.21 16.37 -18.01
CA ASN A 10 1.06 15.35 -18.63
C ASN A 10 2.48 15.87 -18.91
N ASP A 11 3.06 16.57 -17.96
CA ASP A 11 4.44 17.06 -18.04
C ASP A 11 5.33 16.20 -17.13
N PRO A 12 6.21 15.34 -17.72
CA PRO A 12 7.13 14.50 -16.98
C PRO A 12 8.11 15.27 -16.08
N ALA A 13 8.26 16.57 -16.27
CA ALA A 13 9.13 17.42 -15.47
C ALA A 13 8.49 17.81 -14.14
N LEU A 14 7.18 17.67 -14.00
CA LEU A 14 6.47 18.03 -12.77
C LEU A 14 6.49 16.90 -11.75
N VAL A 15 6.65 17.27 -10.48
CA VAL A 15 6.60 16.32 -9.35
C VAL A 15 5.23 15.61 -9.27
N SER A 16 4.16 16.26 -9.71
CA SER A 16 2.80 15.71 -9.75
C SER A 16 2.51 14.84 -10.98
N TYR A 17 3.50 14.57 -11.82
CA TYR A 17 3.31 13.72 -12.99
C TYR A 17 3.07 12.26 -12.59
N HIS A 18 1.99 11.70 -13.10
CA HIS A 18 1.67 10.29 -12.95
C HIS A 18 2.03 9.54 -14.23
N ARG A 19 2.74 8.44 -14.10
CA ARG A 19 3.04 7.58 -15.24
C ARG A 19 1.75 7.07 -15.89
N PRO A 20 1.68 7.05 -17.25
CA PRO A 20 0.50 6.57 -17.97
C PRO A 20 0.11 5.13 -17.61
N GLU A 21 1.09 4.29 -17.29
CA GLU A 21 0.86 2.91 -16.87
C GLU A 21 0.11 2.84 -15.54
N LEU A 22 0.49 3.70 -14.58
CA LEU A 22 -0.23 3.81 -13.31
C LEU A 22 -1.65 4.35 -13.53
N VAL A 23 -1.80 5.41 -14.31
CA VAL A 23 -3.12 6.01 -14.59
C VAL A 23 -4.11 4.98 -15.12
N LYS A 24 -3.65 4.06 -15.97
CA LYS A 24 -4.48 2.96 -16.49
C LYS A 24 -4.86 1.94 -15.43
N LEU A 25 -4.03 1.79 -14.39
CA LEU A 25 -4.26 0.82 -13.30
C LEU A 25 -5.12 1.41 -12.16
N LEU A 26 -5.13 2.72 -11.97
CA LEU A 26 -5.83 3.37 -10.85
C LEU A 26 -7.27 2.89 -10.66
N PRO A 27 -8.12 2.76 -11.71
CA PRO A 27 -9.49 2.28 -11.53
C PRO A 27 -9.57 0.85 -10.98
N GLN A 28 -8.62 -0.02 -11.36
CA GLN A 28 -8.55 -1.40 -10.87
C GLN A 28 -8.05 -1.43 -9.42
N LEU A 29 -7.07 -0.59 -9.07
CA LEU A 29 -6.57 -0.46 -7.69
C LEU A 29 -7.66 0.09 -6.77
N GLU A 30 -8.44 1.07 -7.23
CA GLU A 30 -9.59 1.61 -6.49
C GLU A 30 -10.64 0.51 -6.25
N GLN A 31 -10.99 -0.26 -7.29
CA GLN A 31 -11.93 -1.38 -7.15
C GLN A 31 -11.42 -2.45 -6.17
N ALA A 32 -10.15 -2.81 -6.25
CA ALA A 32 -9.52 -3.76 -5.33
C ALA A 32 -9.58 -3.26 -3.89
N TYR A 33 -9.29 -1.97 -3.68
CA TYR A 33 -9.37 -1.35 -2.37
C TYR A 33 -10.79 -1.26 -1.83
N ASP A 34 -11.78 -0.94 -2.66
CA ASP A 34 -13.19 -0.96 -2.29
C ASP A 34 -13.63 -2.36 -1.83
N CYS A 35 -13.27 -3.39 -2.58
CA CYS A 35 -13.54 -4.78 -2.21
C CYS A 35 -12.83 -5.18 -0.91
N TRP A 36 -11.61 -4.74 -0.71
CA TRP A 36 -10.84 -4.97 0.50
C TRP A 36 -11.49 -4.34 1.74
N THR A 37 -11.96 -3.11 1.62
CA THR A 37 -12.63 -2.37 2.70
C THR A 37 -14.12 -2.72 2.86
N LEU A 38 -14.61 -3.70 2.11
CA LEU A 38 -16.02 -4.11 2.08
C LEU A 38 -16.95 -2.96 1.68
N LEU A 39 -16.51 -2.14 0.72
CA LEU A 39 -17.22 -0.97 0.22
C LEU A 39 -17.48 0.12 1.29
N ASN A 40 -16.64 0.18 2.32
CA ASN A 40 -16.74 1.17 3.41
C ASN A 40 -15.55 2.14 3.46
N ALA A 41 -14.69 2.16 2.43
CA ALA A 41 -13.48 2.97 2.39
C ALA A 41 -13.73 4.47 2.63
N ASP A 42 -14.79 4.99 2.04
CA ASP A 42 -15.12 6.41 2.07
C ASP A 42 -16.05 6.76 3.26
N GLY A 43 -16.28 5.85 4.19
CA GLY A 43 -17.33 5.99 5.18
C GLY A 43 -18.72 6.03 4.51
N LEU A 44 -19.78 6.33 5.23
CA LEU A 44 -21.14 6.63 4.74
C LEU A 44 -21.67 5.83 3.51
N GLY A 45 -20.95 4.81 3.03
CA GLY A 45 -21.37 3.94 1.95
C GLY A 45 -21.18 4.50 0.52
N ALA A 46 -20.36 5.55 0.34
CA ALA A 46 -20.10 6.13 -0.99
C ALA A 46 -19.52 5.08 -1.97
N ALA A 47 -18.67 4.17 -1.51
CA ALA A 47 -18.19 3.05 -2.32
C ALA A 47 -19.32 2.12 -2.77
N LYS A 48 -20.37 1.93 -1.97
CA LYS A 48 -21.54 1.11 -2.36
C LYS A 48 -22.28 1.71 -3.55
N GLU A 49 -22.37 3.04 -3.64
CA GLU A 49 -23.06 3.72 -4.75
C GLU A 49 -22.38 3.47 -6.10
N ARG A 50 -21.07 3.20 -6.11
CA ARG A 50 -20.31 2.88 -7.33
C ARG A 50 -20.73 1.52 -7.93
N TYR A 51 -21.13 0.57 -7.10
CA TYR A 51 -21.44 -0.80 -7.52
C TYR A 51 -22.93 -1.13 -7.46
N LEU A 52 -23.70 -0.44 -6.63
CA LEU A 52 -25.13 -0.62 -6.49
C LEU A 52 -25.87 0.60 -7.04
N HIS A 53 -26.01 0.65 -8.36
CA HIS A 53 -26.68 1.77 -9.02
C HIS A 53 -28.17 1.83 -8.69
N ARG A 54 -28.73 3.04 -8.66
CA ARG A 54 -30.14 3.25 -8.51
C ARG A 54 -30.87 2.84 -9.79
N GLU A 55 -31.93 2.05 -9.66
CA GLU A 55 -32.81 1.72 -10.76
C GLU A 55 -33.60 2.96 -11.25
N PRO A 56 -33.87 3.09 -12.57
CA PRO A 56 -34.52 4.29 -13.13
C PRO A 56 -35.84 4.67 -12.48
N ALA A 57 -36.67 3.69 -12.09
CA ALA A 57 -37.97 3.90 -11.46
C ALA A 57 -37.94 3.82 -9.93
N GLU A 58 -36.80 3.60 -9.32
CA GLU A 58 -36.66 3.42 -7.87
C GLU A 58 -36.79 4.77 -7.13
N PRO A 59 -37.69 4.92 -6.14
CA PRO A 59 -37.75 6.11 -5.32
C PRO A 59 -36.45 6.32 -4.52
N VAL A 60 -36.02 7.56 -4.35
CA VAL A 60 -34.75 7.89 -3.64
C VAL A 60 -34.70 7.29 -2.25
N GLY A 61 -35.83 7.31 -1.51
CA GLY A 61 -35.89 6.74 -0.16
C GLY A 61 -35.71 5.20 -0.14
N ALA A 62 -36.27 4.50 -1.14
CA ALA A 62 -36.09 3.07 -1.29
C ALA A 62 -34.64 2.70 -1.65
N TYR A 63 -34.02 3.48 -2.55
CA TYR A 63 -32.62 3.32 -2.90
C TYR A 63 -31.69 3.49 -1.68
N LYS A 64 -31.89 4.55 -0.89
CA LYS A 64 -31.10 4.77 0.34
C LYS A 64 -31.27 3.61 1.31
N ALA A 65 -32.50 3.16 1.55
CA ALA A 65 -32.75 2.01 2.41
C ALA A 65 -32.13 0.70 1.87
N ARG A 66 -32.00 0.55 0.54
CA ARG A 66 -31.29 -0.57 -0.09
C ARG A 66 -29.79 -0.49 0.11
N LEU A 67 -29.19 0.70 -0.05
CA LEU A 67 -27.78 0.95 0.22
C LEU A 67 -27.41 0.66 1.69
N ASP A 68 -28.24 1.12 2.62
CA ASP A 68 -27.99 0.92 4.07
C ASP A 68 -28.00 -0.57 4.44
N ARG A 69 -28.89 -1.35 3.83
CA ARG A 69 -29.00 -2.80 4.07
C ARG A 69 -28.02 -3.64 3.28
N ALA A 70 -27.43 -3.08 2.21
CA ALA A 70 -26.51 -3.82 1.36
C ALA A 70 -25.24 -4.18 2.12
N THR A 71 -24.86 -5.44 2.08
CA THR A 71 -23.60 -5.97 2.64
C THR A 71 -22.77 -6.58 1.53
N TYR A 72 -21.47 -6.43 1.64
CA TYR A 72 -20.51 -7.06 0.74
C TYR A 72 -19.89 -8.27 1.43
N THR A 73 -19.95 -9.43 0.77
CA THR A 73 -19.37 -10.67 1.32
C THR A 73 -17.84 -10.59 1.20
N PRO A 74 -17.06 -10.83 2.27
CA PRO A 74 -15.64 -10.56 2.33
C PRO A 74 -14.75 -11.57 1.60
N ILE A 75 -15.27 -12.30 0.60
CA ILE A 75 -14.55 -13.38 -0.09
C ILE A 75 -13.19 -12.91 -0.61
N TYR A 76 -13.15 -11.74 -1.24
CA TYR A 76 -11.90 -11.17 -1.78
C TYR A 76 -10.85 -10.96 -0.69
N ARG A 77 -11.22 -10.25 0.37
CA ARG A 77 -10.32 -9.94 1.48
C ARG A 77 -9.84 -11.21 2.20
N ASP A 78 -10.77 -12.14 2.46
CA ASP A 78 -10.47 -13.36 3.20
C ASP A 78 -9.56 -14.29 2.37
N SER A 79 -9.75 -14.33 1.04
CA SER A 79 -8.85 -15.03 0.13
C SER A 79 -7.44 -14.47 0.16
N ILE A 80 -7.28 -13.14 0.03
CA ILE A 80 -5.97 -12.49 0.09
C ILE A 80 -5.27 -12.79 1.41
N ARG A 81 -5.96 -12.64 2.55
CA ARG A 81 -5.40 -12.94 3.87
C ARG A 81 -4.97 -14.39 4.02
N SER A 82 -5.76 -15.31 3.48
CA SER A 82 -5.41 -16.72 3.49
C SER A 82 -4.13 -17.00 2.69
N TYR A 83 -3.99 -16.41 1.50
CA TYR A 83 -2.80 -16.57 0.69
C TYR A 83 -1.58 -15.87 1.32
N ALA A 84 -1.73 -14.65 1.84
CA ALA A 84 -0.65 -13.97 2.57
C ALA A 84 -0.16 -14.78 3.75
N GLY A 85 -1.06 -15.39 4.53
CA GLY A 85 -0.70 -16.27 5.63
C GLY A 85 0.04 -17.55 5.21
N LEU A 86 -0.10 -18.00 3.96
CA LEU A 86 0.68 -19.10 3.42
C LEU A 86 2.07 -18.66 2.98
N LEU A 87 2.20 -17.45 2.41
CA LEU A 87 3.47 -16.89 1.95
C LEU A 87 4.37 -16.48 3.13
N SER A 88 3.77 -16.00 4.21
CA SER A 88 4.49 -15.45 5.38
C SER A 88 5.25 -16.49 6.22
N ARG A 89 5.39 -17.71 5.75
CA ARG A 89 6.17 -18.76 6.41
C ARG A 89 7.63 -18.71 5.96
N PHE A 90 8.39 -17.77 6.49
CA PHE A 90 9.82 -17.66 6.21
C PHE A 90 10.61 -17.65 7.53
N HIS A 91 11.88 -17.98 7.42
CA HIS A 91 12.87 -17.85 8.49
C HIS A 91 14.07 -17.11 7.94
N VAL A 92 14.50 -16.08 8.65
CA VAL A 92 15.75 -15.39 8.37
C VAL A 92 16.88 -16.28 8.92
N MET A 93 17.78 -16.70 8.03
CA MET A 93 18.94 -17.50 8.42
C MET A 93 20.18 -16.61 8.42
N ASP A 94 21.03 -16.79 9.41
CA ASP A 94 22.31 -16.06 9.55
C ASP A 94 22.14 -14.53 9.52
N ALA A 95 21.10 -14.02 10.19
CA ALA A 95 20.89 -12.59 10.30
C ALA A 95 22.03 -11.91 11.07
N PRO A 96 22.47 -10.71 10.65
CA PRO A 96 23.39 -9.92 11.46
C PRO A 96 22.78 -9.61 12.84
N PRO A 97 23.59 -9.51 13.91
CA PRO A 97 23.09 -9.22 15.26
C PRO A 97 22.22 -7.96 15.35
N SER A 98 22.53 -6.93 14.54
CA SER A 98 21.72 -5.71 14.45
C SER A 98 20.31 -5.93 13.90
N MET A 99 20.14 -6.88 13.00
CA MET A 99 18.85 -7.24 12.45
C MET A 99 18.06 -8.11 13.43
N GLU A 100 18.73 -9.07 14.10
CA GLU A 100 18.10 -9.91 15.13
C GLU A 100 17.57 -9.06 16.30
N ALA A 101 18.36 -8.09 16.76
CA ALA A 101 17.99 -7.19 17.86
C ALA A 101 16.72 -6.36 17.57
N ASN A 102 16.44 -6.05 16.30
CA ASN A 102 15.33 -5.20 15.89
C ASN A 102 14.19 -5.97 15.20
N ASN A 103 14.24 -7.31 15.22
CA ASN A 103 13.28 -8.16 14.54
C ASN A 103 11.82 -7.95 15.02
N ASP A 104 11.63 -7.50 16.25
CA ASP A 104 10.31 -7.27 16.85
C ASP A 104 9.77 -5.84 16.65
N ASN A 105 10.55 -4.97 16.02
CA ASN A 105 10.15 -3.58 15.75
C ASN A 105 10.82 -3.04 14.47
N VAL A 106 10.52 -3.66 13.35
CA VAL A 106 11.18 -3.33 12.07
C VAL A 106 10.66 -2.04 11.42
N ASP A 107 9.52 -1.54 11.85
CA ASP A 107 8.83 -0.37 11.29
C ASP A 107 8.72 0.81 12.27
N LEU A 108 9.36 0.74 13.42
CA LEU A 108 9.23 1.66 14.56
C LEU A 108 7.80 1.79 15.12
N GLN A 109 6.88 0.88 14.73
CA GLN A 109 5.50 0.82 15.21
C GLN A 109 5.22 -0.45 16.03
N GLY A 110 6.25 -1.24 16.27
CA GLY A 110 6.17 -2.50 17.03
C GLY A 110 5.82 -3.72 16.19
N SER A 111 5.91 -3.63 14.87
CA SER A 111 5.69 -4.80 14.02
C SER A 111 6.94 -5.67 13.98
N SER A 112 6.76 -6.97 14.18
CA SER A 112 7.82 -7.93 13.89
C SER A 112 8.07 -8.04 12.37
N MET A 113 9.24 -8.50 11.99
CA MET A 113 9.59 -8.77 10.58
C MET A 113 8.53 -9.63 9.90
N GLN A 114 8.04 -10.66 10.57
CA GLN A 114 7.00 -11.53 10.03
C GLN A 114 5.68 -10.80 9.83
N SER A 115 5.24 -10.00 10.81
CA SER A 115 4.00 -9.22 10.70
C SER A 115 4.10 -8.18 9.59
N PHE A 116 5.25 -7.52 9.47
CA PHE A 116 5.51 -6.54 8.42
C PHE A 116 5.47 -7.18 7.03
N LEU A 117 6.14 -8.31 6.84
CA LEU A 117 6.12 -9.00 5.54
C LEU A 117 4.74 -9.57 5.20
N THR A 118 3.98 -10.04 6.19
CA THR A 118 2.57 -10.43 5.96
C THR A 118 1.75 -9.25 5.45
N LEU A 119 1.93 -8.05 6.01
CA LEU A 119 1.28 -6.83 5.53
C LEU A 119 1.69 -6.50 4.08
N VAL A 120 2.99 -6.60 3.77
CA VAL A 120 3.51 -6.40 2.41
C VAL A 120 2.91 -7.41 1.43
N ASP A 121 2.84 -8.70 1.80
CA ASP A 121 2.22 -9.74 0.99
C ASP A 121 0.74 -9.48 0.74
N GLU A 122 -0.02 -9.03 1.76
CA GLU A 122 -1.42 -8.61 1.58
C GLU A 122 -1.53 -7.47 0.56
N MET A 123 -0.64 -6.47 0.64
CA MET A 123 -0.63 -5.34 -0.30
C MET A 123 -0.27 -5.79 -1.71
N VAL A 124 0.74 -6.66 -1.85
CA VAL A 124 1.16 -7.21 -3.15
C VAL A 124 0.04 -8.00 -3.81
N LEU A 125 -0.62 -8.87 -3.06
CA LEU A 125 -1.74 -9.69 -3.56
C LEU A 125 -2.97 -8.85 -3.91
N ARG A 126 -3.22 -7.76 -3.18
CA ARG A 126 -4.33 -6.85 -3.44
C ARG A 126 -4.08 -5.93 -4.63
N ASP A 127 -2.91 -5.27 -4.65
CA ASP A 127 -2.61 -4.16 -5.55
C ASP A 127 -1.72 -4.61 -6.73
N GLY A 128 -1.31 -5.88 -6.77
CA GLY A 128 -0.39 -6.42 -7.77
C GLY A 128 1.04 -5.89 -7.63
N GLY A 129 1.38 -5.32 -6.48
CA GLY A 129 2.71 -4.82 -6.14
C GLY A 129 2.65 -3.84 -4.96
N SER A 130 3.75 -3.73 -4.24
CA SER A 130 3.98 -2.71 -3.21
C SER A 130 5.45 -2.34 -3.21
N PHE A 131 5.77 -1.26 -2.52
CA PHE A 131 7.15 -0.83 -2.35
C PHE A 131 7.51 -0.88 -0.86
N VAL A 132 8.74 -1.24 -0.58
CA VAL A 132 9.31 -1.17 0.76
C VAL A 132 10.47 -0.19 0.70
N MET A 133 10.36 0.88 1.45
CA MET A 133 11.42 1.85 1.63
C MET A 133 12.15 1.52 2.92
N VAL A 134 13.47 1.57 2.88
CA VAL A 134 14.32 1.53 4.07
C VAL A 134 14.74 2.96 4.38
N ASP A 135 14.46 3.39 5.59
CA ASP A 135 14.81 4.73 6.05
C ASP A 135 15.50 4.65 7.41
N MET A 136 16.06 5.74 7.85
CA MET A 136 16.76 5.85 9.12
C MET A 136 16.43 7.18 9.78
N LEU A 137 16.22 7.16 11.09
CA LEU A 137 16.03 8.40 11.84
C LEU A 137 17.23 9.33 11.64
N PRO A 138 16.99 10.65 11.55
CA PRO A 138 18.06 11.62 11.36
C PRO A 138 19.10 11.53 12.50
N ASP A 139 20.33 11.92 12.19
CA ASP A 139 21.43 11.88 13.15
C ASP A 139 21.05 12.62 14.44
N SER A 140 21.23 11.92 15.57
CA SER A 140 21.24 12.60 16.86
C SER A 140 22.60 13.26 17.08
N ALA A 141 22.70 14.12 18.09
CA ALA A 141 23.95 14.70 18.53
C ALA A 141 24.90 13.68 19.23
N ALA A 142 24.76 12.39 18.93
CA ALA A 142 25.63 11.34 19.44
C ALA A 142 27.02 11.44 18.79
N ASP A 143 28.02 11.79 19.59
CA ASP A 143 29.37 12.04 19.10
C ASP A 143 30.19 10.78 18.80
N ASN A 144 29.64 9.59 19.10
CA ASN A 144 30.35 8.33 18.88
C ASN A 144 29.40 7.15 18.59
N PHE A 145 29.96 6.10 18.01
CA PHE A 145 29.24 4.88 17.62
C PHE A 145 28.56 4.16 18.81
N PHE A 146 29.11 4.27 20.02
CA PHE A 146 28.55 3.62 21.21
C PHE A 146 27.27 4.32 21.67
N ASP A 147 27.22 5.63 21.59
CA ASP A 147 26.04 6.44 21.88
C ASP A 147 24.95 6.22 20.82
N GLN A 148 25.34 6.03 19.57
CA GLN A 148 24.42 5.66 18.49
C GLN A 148 23.76 4.29 18.71
N MET A 149 24.50 3.30 19.19
CA MET A 149 23.93 1.98 19.52
C MET A 149 22.98 2.05 20.73
N ASN A 150 23.29 2.89 21.72
CA ASN A 150 22.45 3.05 22.90
C ASN A 150 21.20 3.93 22.65
N ASP A 151 21.20 4.72 21.61
CA ASP A 151 20.08 5.58 21.18
C ASP A 151 18.90 4.76 20.60
N GLY A 152 19.06 3.45 20.43
CA GLY A 152 18.04 2.54 19.88
C GLY A 152 17.69 2.82 18.42
N ARG A 153 18.49 3.65 17.73
CA ARG A 153 18.28 3.95 16.31
C ARG A 153 18.72 2.80 15.45
N HIS A 154 17.84 2.41 14.57
CA HIS A 154 18.12 1.40 13.56
C HIS A 154 17.40 1.76 12.26
N PRO A 155 17.86 1.26 11.11
CA PRO A 155 17.09 1.34 9.88
C PRO A 155 15.74 0.70 10.06
N TYR A 156 14.71 1.32 9.52
CA TYR A 156 13.34 0.81 9.60
C TYR A 156 12.68 0.72 8.23
N PHE A 157 11.67 -0.10 8.14
CA PHE A 157 10.93 -0.35 6.91
C PHE A 157 9.63 0.44 6.89
N ILE A 158 9.32 0.99 5.71
CA ILE A 158 8.06 1.66 5.43
C ILE A 158 7.42 0.94 4.25
N SER A 159 6.21 0.43 4.42
CA SER A 159 5.43 -0.11 3.33
C SER A 159 4.70 1.03 2.60
N ILE A 160 4.84 1.07 1.26
CA ILE A 160 4.24 2.09 0.42
C ILE A 160 3.30 1.39 -0.57
N LYS A 161 2.07 1.87 -0.67
CA LYS A 161 1.09 1.34 -1.61
C LYS A 161 1.51 1.63 -3.05
N ARG A 162 1.15 0.72 -3.95
CA ARG A 162 1.43 0.91 -5.37
C ARG A 162 0.81 2.19 -5.94
N SER A 163 -0.36 2.59 -5.45
CA SER A 163 -1.05 3.83 -5.85
C SER A 163 -0.31 5.10 -5.47
N ASP A 164 0.51 5.05 -4.41
CA ASP A 164 1.17 6.21 -3.84
C ASP A 164 2.51 6.51 -4.54
N VAL A 165 3.04 5.55 -5.30
CA VAL A 165 4.21 5.75 -6.16
C VAL A 165 3.75 6.19 -7.54
N ILE A 166 3.77 7.50 -7.75
CA ILE A 166 3.18 8.13 -8.95
C ILE A 166 4.12 8.16 -10.15
N ASN A 167 5.41 8.16 -9.91
CA ASN A 167 6.41 8.21 -10.96
C ASN A 167 7.69 7.47 -10.55
N TRP A 168 8.40 6.92 -11.52
CA TRP A 168 9.71 6.30 -11.31
C TRP A 168 10.55 6.41 -12.58
N GLN A 169 11.84 6.51 -12.41
CA GLN A 169 12.81 6.56 -13.50
C GLN A 169 13.64 5.27 -13.47
N VAL A 170 13.81 4.67 -14.62
CA VAL A 170 14.63 3.48 -14.78
C VAL A 170 15.78 3.76 -15.74
N SER A 171 16.92 3.16 -15.46
CA SER A 171 18.03 3.04 -16.39
C SER A 171 18.29 1.56 -16.72
N TYR A 172 18.95 1.31 -17.81
CA TYR A 172 19.31 -0.04 -18.22
C TYR A 172 20.83 -0.15 -18.24
N ASP A 173 21.38 -1.00 -17.36
CA ASP A 173 22.78 -1.37 -17.39
C ASP A 173 22.92 -2.85 -17.75
N ARG A 174 23.64 -3.14 -18.85
CA ARG A 174 23.87 -4.50 -19.37
C ARG A 174 22.61 -5.37 -19.46
N GLY A 175 21.48 -4.75 -19.83
CA GLY A 175 20.19 -5.43 -19.98
C GLY A 175 19.44 -5.65 -18.66
N ARG A 176 19.93 -5.11 -17.54
CA ARG A 176 19.21 -5.08 -16.26
C ARG A 176 18.53 -3.73 -16.09
N GLU A 177 17.30 -3.76 -15.69
CA GLU A 177 16.55 -2.57 -15.30
C GLU A 177 16.92 -2.18 -13.87
N ASN A 178 17.38 -0.93 -13.71
CA ASN A 178 17.67 -0.34 -12.40
C ASN A 178 16.72 0.83 -12.17
N VAL A 179 16.04 0.84 -11.04
CA VAL A 179 15.23 1.98 -10.63
C VAL A 179 16.14 3.02 -10.01
N GLU A 180 16.22 4.21 -10.63
CA GLU A 180 17.09 5.30 -10.19
C GLU A 180 16.36 6.28 -9.28
N ARG A 181 15.07 6.48 -9.52
CA ARG A 181 14.26 7.45 -8.81
C ARG A 181 12.83 6.98 -8.68
N VAL A 182 12.25 7.19 -7.52
CA VAL A 182 10.83 6.98 -7.21
C VAL A 182 10.26 8.28 -6.66
N THR A 183 9.05 8.64 -7.09
CA THR A 183 8.32 9.83 -6.63
C THR A 183 6.92 9.45 -6.21
#